data_a59f49f09b4560b85dc0cd80d6fb9875
#
_entry.id   a59f49f09b4560b85dc0cd80d6fb9875
#
_cell.length_a   1.000
_cell.length_b   1.000
_cell.length_c   1.000
_cell.angle_alpha   90.00
_cell.angle_beta   90.00
_cell.angle_gamma   90.00
#
_symmetry.space_group_name_H-M   'P 1'
#
loop_
_entity.id
_entity.type
_entity.pdbx_description
1 polymer ?
#
loop_
_entity_poly.entity_id
_entity_poly.type
_entity_poly.pdbx_seq_one_letter_code
_entity_poly.pdbx_strand_id
1 'polypeptide(L)'
;MWGREIEPHTVLYLSLEDTFNRLQKRLLQLVGSEEAPERLVMQTECSSIGQGLEEQLTSFLYQHPDTGLIVIDTLQKVRSNDQNNSMYASDYKEISALKVLADKYNICILLIHHLRKQAADDPFQQIAGSNGLMGASDTSWVMQRKRMSQTASILVTGRDMDNKTLRLHEENCVWILDEEESTEQIVAKAVPSYLWKVADYIDSVGTWQGTATE
;
A
#
# COMPACT_ATOMS: atom_id res chain seq x y z
N MET A 1 11.20 7.97 -8.27
CA MET A 1 11.11 7.58 -6.84
C MET A 1 11.73 6.19 -6.69
N TRP A 2 12.65 6.00 -5.72
CA TRP A 2 13.36 4.73 -5.50
C TRP A 2 14.06 4.18 -6.77
N GLY A 3 14.75 5.06 -7.52
CA GLY A 3 15.42 4.73 -8.78
C GLY A 3 14.49 4.44 -9.97
N ARG A 4 13.17 4.55 -9.80
CA ARG A 4 12.19 4.38 -10.87
C ARG A 4 11.82 5.73 -11.47
N GLU A 5 11.70 5.77 -12.79
CA GLU A 5 11.12 6.91 -13.49
C GLU A 5 9.63 7.00 -13.16
N ILE A 6 9.15 8.21 -12.98
CA ILE A 6 7.74 8.52 -12.76
C ILE A 6 7.35 9.67 -13.68
N GLU A 7 6.18 9.54 -14.30
CA GLU A 7 5.56 10.63 -15.03
C GLU A 7 4.85 11.57 -14.05
N PRO A 8 5.07 12.89 -14.16
CA PRO A 8 4.42 13.84 -13.26
C PRO A 8 2.96 14.04 -13.65
N HIS A 9 2.06 13.69 -12.74
CA HIS A 9 0.61 13.89 -12.84
C HIS A 9 0.10 14.76 -11.69
N THR A 10 -1.12 15.29 -11.85
CA THR A 10 -1.83 15.91 -10.73
C THR A 10 -2.19 14.85 -9.69
N VAL A 11 -1.98 15.18 -8.43
CA VAL A 11 -2.28 14.34 -7.27
C VAL A 11 -3.28 15.04 -6.38
N LEU A 12 -4.40 14.37 -6.08
CA LEU A 12 -5.33 14.79 -5.03
C LEU A 12 -5.00 14.01 -3.75
N TYR A 13 -4.67 14.74 -2.69
CA TYR A 13 -4.43 14.16 -1.36
C TYR A 13 -5.54 14.59 -0.39
N LEU A 14 -6.43 13.67 -0.07
CA LEU A 14 -7.47 13.85 0.95
C LEU A 14 -6.90 13.43 2.32
N SER A 15 -6.43 14.40 3.09
CA SER A 15 -5.85 14.18 4.42
C SER A 15 -6.89 14.48 5.51
N LEU A 16 -7.71 13.48 5.81
CA LEU A 16 -8.94 13.65 6.59
C LEU A 16 -8.76 13.54 8.11
N GLU A 17 -7.53 13.30 8.57
CA GLU A 17 -7.17 13.26 9.99
C GLU A 17 -6.21 14.39 10.39
N ASP A 18 -5.78 15.18 9.43
CA ASP A 18 -4.85 16.29 9.65
C ASP A 18 -5.51 17.66 9.48
N THR A 19 -4.86 18.68 10.01
CA THR A 19 -5.21 20.08 9.77
C THR A 19 -4.30 20.67 8.70
N PHE A 20 -4.75 21.71 7.99
CA PHE A 20 -3.93 22.43 7.00
C PHE A 20 -2.59 22.89 7.56
N ASN A 21 -2.57 23.38 8.80
CA ASN A 21 -1.33 23.83 9.46
C ASN A 21 -0.30 22.67 9.61
N ARG A 22 -0.76 21.46 9.91
CA ARG A 22 0.12 20.28 10.01
C ARG A 22 0.60 19.84 8.64
N LEU A 23 -0.28 19.81 7.64
CA LEU A 23 0.07 19.50 6.25
C LEU A 23 1.09 20.49 5.70
N GLN A 24 0.87 21.79 5.91
CA GLN A 24 1.82 22.82 5.49
C GLN A 24 3.20 22.63 6.12
N LYS A 25 3.26 22.38 7.44
CA LYS A 25 4.54 22.12 8.12
C LYS A 25 5.26 20.90 7.56
N ARG A 26 4.54 19.81 7.31
CA ARG A 26 5.12 18.59 6.72
C ARG A 26 5.60 18.83 5.28
N LEU A 27 4.80 19.54 4.48
CA LEU A 27 5.21 19.88 3.13
C LEU A 27 6.49 20.72 3.14
N LEU A 28 6.58 21.75 3.97
CA LEU A 28 7.79 22.57 4.11
C LEU A 28 9.01 21.78 4.58
N GLN A 29 8.83 20.76 5.41
CA GLN A 29 9.91 19.85 5.79
C GLN A 29 10.43 19.02 4.62
N LEU A 30 9.56 18.65 3.67
CA LEU A 30 9.91 17.85 2.50
C LEU A 30 10.52 18.68 1.38
N VAL A 31 9.94 19.85 1.08
CA VAL A 31 10.40 20.71 -0.03
C VAL A 31 11.49 21.70 0.38
N GLY A 32 11.67 21.93 1.69
CA GLY A 32 12.65 22.89 2.20
C GLY A 32 12.36 24.32 1.73
N SER A 33 13.29 24.87 0.94
CA SER A 33 13.17 26.21 0.35
C SER A 33 12.57 26.21 -1.06
N GLU A 34 12.23 25.06 -1.61
CA GLU A 34 11.60 24.94 -2.93
C GLU A 34 10.12 25.33 -2.86
N GLU A 35 9.58 25.73 -3.99
CA GLU A 35 8.13 25.99 -4.11
C GLU A 35 7.35 24.68 -3.98
N ALA A 36 6.14 24.79 -3.41
CA ALA A 36 5.24 23.65 -3.33
C ALA A 36 4.86 23.16 -4.75
N PRO A 37 4.77 21.83 -4.96
CA PRO A 37 4.40 21.30 -6.27
C PRO A 37 3.02 21.81 -6.72
N GLU A 38 2.95 22.46 -7.86
CA GLU A 38 1.69 23.00 -8.42
C GLU A 38 0.63 21.90 -8.67
N ARG A 39 1.08 20.67 -8.93
CA ARG A 39 0.22 19.52 -9.22
C ARG A 39 -0.20 18.75 -7.96
N LEU A 40 0.11 19.23 -6.76
CA LEU A 40 -0.34 18.65 -5.50
C LEU A 40 -1.52 19.45 -4.94
N VAL A 41 -2.71 18.87 -5.02
CA VAL A 41 -3.93 19.44 -4.42
C VAL A 41 -4.22 18.71 -3.12
N MET A 42 -4.34 19.45 -2.01
CA MET A 42 -4.63 18.88 -0.69
C MET A 42 -5.97 19.39 -0.18
N GLN A 43 -6.76 18.47 0.40
CA GLN A 43 -8.02 18.79 1.07
C GLN A 43 -8.11 18.03 2.39
N THR A 44 -8.77 18.61 3.38
CA THR A 44 -8.94 18.05 4.72
C THR A 44 -10.38 17.58 5.00
N GLU A 45 -11.27 17.77 4.05
CA GLU A 45 -12.68 17.41 4.16
C GLU A 45 -13.19 16.87 2.82
N CYS A 46 -14.07 15.88 2.90
CA CYS A 46 -14.85 15.36 1.77
C CYS A 46 -16.11 14.65 2.27
N SER A 47 -17.01 14.31 1.35
CA SER A 47 -18.17 13.46 1.62
C SER A 47 -17.79 12.00 1.84
N SER A 48 -18.72 11.20 2.37
CA SER A 48 -18.54 9.73 2.50
C SER A 48 -18.86 9.01 1.20
N ILE A 49 -18.36 7.80 1.06
CA ILE A 49 -18.66 6.87 -0.05
C ILE A 49 -20.17 6.62 -0.11
N GLY A 50 -20.75 6.75 -1.30
CA GLY A 50 -22.20 6.64 -1.52
C GLY A 50 -23.02 7.82 -0.97
N GLN A 51 -22.37 8.88 -0.50
CA GLN A 51 -23.02 10.09 0.02
C GLN A 51 -22.39 11.37 -0.59
N GLY A 52 -21.88 11.27 -1.81
CA GLY A 52 -21.36 12.41 -2.57
C GLY A 52 -19.85 12.42 -2.82
N LEU A 53 -19.08 11.46 -2.29
CA LEU A 53 -17.64 11.38 -2.54
C LEU A 53 -17.36 11.13 -4.04
N GLU A 54 -18.05 10.19 -4.64
CA GLU A 54 -17.86 9.81 -6.04
C GLU A 54 -18.14 11.00 -6.98
N GLU A 55 -19.14 11.81 -6.68
CA GLU A 55 -19.48 13.03 -7.41
C GLU A 55 -18.39 14.10 -7.23
N GLN A 56 -17.88 14.27 -6.01
CA GLN A 56 -16.79 15.20 -5.72
C GLN A 56 -15.52 14.81 -6.48
N LEU A 57 -15.14 13.51 -6.42
CA LEU A 57 -13.98 13.00 -7.15
C LEU A 57 -14.16 13.14 -8.67
N THR A 58 -15.35 12.84 -9.17
CA THR A 58 -15.69 13.01 -10.60
C THR A 58 -15.56 14.47 -11.03
N SER A 59 -16.07 15.41 -10.24
CA SER A 59 -15.94 16.84 -10.51
C SER A 59 -14.49 17.31 -10.51
N PHE A 60 -13.70 16.83 -9.55
CA PHE A 60 -12.27 17.11 -9.50
C PHE A 60 -11.53 16.60 -10.73
N LEU A 61 -11.77 15.35 -11.13
CA LEU A 61 -11.17 14.73 -12.32
C LEU A 61 -11.54 15.44 -13.62
N TYR A 62 -12.75 16.00 -13.69
CA TYR A 62 -13.15 16.82 -14.83
C TYR A 62 -12.38 18.14 -14.90
N GLN A 63 -12.07 18.75 -13.75
CA GLN A 63 -11.30 20.01 -13.67
C GLN A 63 -9.79 19.76 -13.83
N HIS A 64 -9.30 18.58 -13.48
CA HIS A 64 -7.90 18.17 -13.53
C HIS A 64 -7.74 16.87 -14.34
N PRO A 65 -7.87 16.91 -15.67
CA PRO A 65 -7.88 15.70 -16.52
C PRO A 65 -6.52 14.98 -16.58
N ASP A 66 -5.44 15.61 -16.11
CA ASP A 66 -4.11 15.04 -15.98
C ASP A 66 -3.87 14.35 -14.61
N THR A 67 -4.92 14.15 -13.81
CA THR A 67 -4.80 13.46 -12.51
C THR A 67 -4.40 12.00 -12.73
N GLY A 68 -3.35 11.57 -12.05
CA GLY A 68 -2.89 10.17 -12.06
C GLY A 68 -3.08 9.44 -10.73
N LEU A 69 -3.20 10.19 -9.61
CA LEU A 69 -3.29 9.61 -8.28
C LEU A 69 -4.27 10.37 -7.39
N ILE A 70 -5.13 9.62 -6.71
CA ILE A 70 -5.92 10.12 -5.58
C ILE A 70 -5.51 9.35 -4.33
N VAL A 71 -5.14 10.06 -3.26
CA VAL A 71 -4.81 9.46 -1.96
C VAL A 71 -5.93 9.79 -0.98
N ILE A 72 -6.47 8.77 -0.30
CA ILE A 72 -7.49 8.94 0.75
C ILE A 72 -6.90 8.50 2.10
N ASP A 73 -6.63 9.44 2.98
CA ASP A 73 -6.00 9.24 4.29
C ASP A 73 -6.93 9.78 5.40
N THR A 74 -7.76 8.94 6.01
CA THR A 74 -7.80 7.48 5.91
C THR A 74 -9.15 6.99 5.37
N LEU A 75 -9.17 5.77 4.86
CA LEU A 75 -10.40 5.09 4.41
C LEU A 75 -11.50 5.16 5.47
N GLN A 76 -11.16 5.02 6.77
CA GLN A 76 -12.14 5.05 7.87
C GLN A 76 -12.97 6.35 7.90
N LYS A 77 -12.42 7.46 7.43
CA LYS A 77 -13.10 8.77 7.44
C LYS A 77 -14.16 8.92 6.35
N VAL A 78 -14.03 8.17 5.26
CA VAL A 78 -14.95 8.23 4.12
C VAL A 78 -15.93 7.07 4.08
N ARG A 79 -15.85 6.12 5.00
CA ARG A 79 -16.77 4.98 5.07
C ARG A 79 -18.19 5.40 5.37
N SER A 80 -19.13 4.74 4.70
CA SER A 80 -20.55 4.90 5.03
C SER A 80 -20.88 4.20 6.36
N ASN A 81 -21.73 4.81 7.17
CA ASN A 81 -22.24 4.21 8.42
C ASN A 81 -23.41 3.24 8.18
N ASP A 82 -23.42 2.53 7.06
CA ASP A 82 -24.53 1.62 6.73
C ASP A 82 -24.45 0.35 7.60
N GLN A 83 -25.30 0.29 8.63
CA GLN A 83 -25.36 -0.81 9.60
C GLN A 83 -26.18 -2.03 9.11
N ASN A 84 -26.77 -1.97 7.91
CA ASN A 84 -27.73 -2.96 7.45
C ASN A 84 -27.11 -4.16 6.72
N ASN A 85 -25.83 -4.11 6.38
CA ASN A 85 -25.13 -5.17 5.64
C ASN A 85 -24.09 -5.89 6.51
N SER A 86 -23.72 -7.11 6.12
CA SER A 86 -22.55 -7.74 6.72
C SER A 86 -21.31 -6.88 6.44
N MET A 87 -20.37 -6.84 7.38
CA MET A 87 -19.13 -6.05 7.25
C MET A 87 -18.39 -6.37 5.93
N TYR A 88 -18.36 -7.65 5.54
CA TYR A 88 -17.75 -8.08 4.28
C TYR A 88 -18.43 -7.44 3.06
N ALA A 89 -19.77 -7.50 2.99
CA ALA A 89 -20.50 -6.96 1.83
C ALA A 89 -20.37 -5.43 1.75
N SER A 90 -20.36 -4.75 2.89
CA SER A 90 -20.16 -3.30 2.97
C SER A 90 -18.75 -2.93 2.50
N ASP A 91 -17.70 -3.57 3.04
CA ASP A 91 -16.32 -3.34 2.69
C ASP A 91 -16.09 -3.55 1.18
N TYR A 92 -16.56 -4.68 0.66
CA TYR A 92 -16.43 -4.99 -0.76
C TYR A 92 -17.14 -3.97 -1.67
N LYS A 93 -18.36 -3.56 -1.31
CA LYS A 93 -19.16 -2.58 -2.07
C LYS A 93 -18.48 -1.21 -2.10
N GLU A 94 -17.99 -0.73 -0.96
CA GLU A 94 -17.33 0.58 -0.84
C GLU A 94 -16.06 0.63 -1.70
N ILE A 95 -15.18 -0.36 -1.61
CA ILE A 95 -13.95 -0.40 -2.42
C ILE A 95 -14.26 -0.58 -3.90
N SER A 96 -15.26 -1.41 -4.24
CA SER A 96 -15.67 -1.60 -5.64
C SER A 96 -16.19 -0.31 -6.27
N ALA A 97 -16.88 0.56 -5.53
CA ALA A 97 -17.31 1.86 -6.04
C ALA A 97 -16.11 2.76 -6.42
N LEU A 98 -15.09 2.81 -5.57
CA LEU A 98 -13.85 3.55 -5.86
C LEU A 98 -13.06 2.91 -7.00
N LYS A 99 -13.03 1.56 -7.07
CA LYS A 99 -12.38 0.86 -8.18
C LYS A 99 -13.03 1.18 -9.53
N VAL A 100 -14.35 1.17 -9.62
CA VAL A 100 -15.08 1.55 -10.85
C VAL A 100 -14.70 2.96 -11.31
N LEU A 101 -14.51 3.88 -10.36
CA LEU A 101 -14.07 5.24 -10.67
C LEU A 101 -12.60 5.25 -11.14
N ALA A 102 -11.71 4.51 -10.48
CA ALA A 102 -10.31 4.38 -10.88
C ALA A 102 -10.18 3.82 -12.30
N ASP A 103 -10.89 2.73 -12.59
CA ASP A 103 -10.89 2.08 -13.92
C ASP A 103 -11.46 3.02 -15.02
N LYS A 104 -12.57 3.73 -14.71
CA LYS A 104 -13.21 4.65 -15.66
C LYS A 104 -12.30 5.80 -16.08
N TYR A 105 -11.51 6.34 -15.16
CA TYR A 105 -10.64 7.49 -15.40
C TYR A 105 -9.18 7.11 -15.60
N ASN A 106 -8.85 5.81 -15.57
CA ASN A 106 -7.50 5.27 -15.69
C ASN A 106 -6.51 5.93 -14.70
N ILE A 107 -6.91 5.99 -13.43
CA ILE A 107 -6.13 6.58 -12.34
C ILE A 107 -5.86 5.56 -11.23
N CYS A 108 -4.87 5.83 -10.39
CA CYS A 108 -4.65 5.11 -9.15
C CYS A 108 -5.41 5.76 -7.99
N ILE A 109 -6.13 4.96 -7.19
CA ILE A 109 -6.68 5.41 -5.90
C ILE A 109 -5.95 4.64 -4.79
N LEU A 110 -5.16 5.36 -3.99
CA LEU A 110 -4.44 4.83 -2.84
C LEU A 110 -5.25 5.07 -1.57
N LEU A 111 -5.67 3.98 -0.93
CA LEU A 111 -6.42 4.02 0.33
C LEU A 111 -5.48 3.74 1.50
N ILE A 112 -5.31 4.70 2.40
CA ILE A 112 -4.57 4.50 3.64
C ILE A 112 -5.52 3.94 4.70
N HIS A 113 -5.09 2.87 5.36
CA HIS A 113 -5.90 2.21 6.37
C HIS A 113 -5.05 1.70 7.53
N HIS A 114 -5.62 1.71 8.75
CA HIS A 114 -4.92 1.26 9.94
C HIS A 114 -4.92 -0.26 10.05
N LEU A 115 -3.83 -0.80 10.59
CA LEU A 115 -3.75 -2.21 10.96
C LEU A 115 -4.38 -2.42 12.34
N ARG A 116 -4.95 -3.61 12.56
CA ARG A 116 -5.39 -4.07 13.89
C ARG A 116 -4.18 -4.19 14.81
N LYS A 117 -4.37 -3.89 16.09
CA LYS A 117 -3.31 -4.04 17.10
C LYS A 117 -3.00 -5.51 17.44
N GLN A 118 -3.91 -6.42 17.12
CA GLN A 118 -3.72 -7.84 17.35
C GLN A 118 -2.68 -8.40 16.38
N ALA A 119 -1.68 -9.09 16.90
CA ALA A 119 -0.71 -9.78 16.09
C ALA A 119 -1.37 -10.93 15.31
N ALA A 120 -0.92 -11.17 14.10
CA ALA A 120 -1.31 -12.30 13.27
C ALA A 120 -0.04 -12.87 12.60
N ASP A 121 -0.08 -14.17 12.32
CA ASP A 121 1.04 -14.85 11.63
C ASP A 121 1.24 -14.30 10.22
N ASP A 122 0.12 -14.01 9.53
CA ASP A 122 0.13 -13.31 8.25
C ASP A 122 -0.17 -11.81 8.48
N PRO A 123 0.76 -10.89 8.15
CA PRO A 123 0.57 -9.46 8.31
C PRO A 123 -0.65 -8.89 7.58
N PHE A 124 -1.07 -9.49 6.47
CA PHE A 124 -2.26 -9.06 5.73
C PHE A 124 -3.56 -9.29 6.51
N GLN A 125 -3.60 -10.27 7.42
CA GLN A 125 -4.74 -10.48 8.33
C GLN A 125 -4.90 -9.36 9.38
N GLN A 126 -3.89 -8.49 9.54
CA GLN A 126 -3.96 -7.32 10.41
C GLN A 126 -4.69 -6.14 9.75
N ILE A 127 -4.98 -6.18 8.46
CA ILE A 127 -5.76 -5.13 7.81
C ILE A 127 -7.12 -5.06 8.51
N ALA A 128 -7.42 -3.88 9.10
CA ALA A 128 -8.65 -3.69 9.85
C ALA A 128 -9.86 -3.71 8.90
N GLY A 129 -10.87 -4.52 9.21
CA GLY A 129 -12.03 -4.74 8.34
C GLY A 129 -12.21 -6.22 8.05
N SER A 130 -12.85 -6.51 6.95
CA SER A 130 -13.04 -7.87 6.45
C SER A 130 -12.08 -8.19 5.30
N ASN A 131 -12.02 -9.46 4.91
CA ASN A 131 -11.34 -9.87 3.69
C ASN A 131 -11.92 -9.20 2.42
N GLY A 132 -13.08 -8.53 2.54
CA GLY A 132 -13.70 -7.75 1.46
C GLY A 132 -12.84 -6.60 0.97
N LEU A 133 -12.07 -5.94 1.85
CA LEU A 133 -11.15 -4.86 1.47
C LEU A 133 -10.07 -5.37 0.52
N MET A 134 -9.39 -6.45 0.90
CA MET A 134 -8.36 -7.06 0.06
C MET A 134 -8.94 -7.68 -1.22
N GLY A 135 -10.13 -8.31 -1.11
CA GLY A 135 -10.80 -8.95 -2.25
C GLY A 135 -11.21 -7.97 -3.36
N ALA A 136 -11.47 -6.71 -3.03
CA ALA A 136 -11.87 -5.68 -3.97
C ALA A 136 -10.70 -4.82 -4.48
N SER A 137 -9.56 -4.78 -3.79
CA SER A 137 -8.36 -4.05 -4.22
C SER A 137 -7.52 -4.86 -5.21
N ASP A 138 -6.81 -4.18 -6.10
CA ASP A 138 -5.88 -4.81 -7.03
C ASP A 138 -4.55 -5.15 -6.36
N THR A 139 -4.11 -4.30 -5.43
CA THR A 139 -2.85 -4.46 -4.70
C THR A 139 -3.05 -4.05 -3.25
N SER A 140 -2.44 -4.79 -2.34
CA SER A 140 -2.41 -4.48 -0.91
C SER A 140 -0.97 -4.35 -0.41
N TRP A 141 -0.72 -3.30 0.36
CA TRP A 141 0.59 -3.01 0.95
C TRP A 141 0.45 -2.95 2.47
N VAL A 142 1.26 -3.73 3.17
CA VAL A 142 1.30 -3.71 4.63
C VAL A 142 2.64 -3.16 5.08
N MET A 143 2.62 -1.93 5.62
CA MET A 143 3.80 -1.30 6.19
C MET A 143 3.94 -1.66 7.66
N GLN A 144 5.08 -2.22 8.03
CA GLN A 144 5.43 -2.58 9.40
C GLN A 144 6.66 -1.81 9.86
N ARG A 145 6.54 -1.12 10.99
CA ARG A 145 7.64 -0.40 11.65
C ARG A 145 7.66 -0.74 13.13
N LYS A 146 8.79 -1.18 13.66
CA LYS A 146 8.96 -1.30 15.11
C LYS A 146 9.03 0.10 15.72
N ARG A 147 8.44 0.27 16.91
CA ARG A 147 8.48 1.54 17.64
C ARG A 147 9.94 1.97 17.81
N MET A 148 10.22 3.25 17.56
CA MET A 148 11.56 3.86 17.62
C MET A 148 12.60 3.32 16.62
N SER A 149 12.20 2.48 15.66
CA SER A 149 13.10 2.05 14.58
C SER A 149 13.12 3.12 13.48
N GLN A 150 14.29 3.31 12.88
CA GLN A 150 14.45 4.07 11.63
C GLN A 150 14.26 3.20 10.39
N THR A 151 13.99 1.90 10.58
CA THR A 151 13.74 0.97 9.47
C THR A 151 12.29 0.50 9.46
N ALA A 152 11.77 0.22 8.29
CA ALA A 152 10.46 -0.37 8.07
C ALA A 152 10.51 -1.42 6.96
N SER A 153 9.48 -2.24 6.87
CA SER A 153 9.25 -3.11 5.72
C SER A 153 7.86 -2.86 5.16
N ILE A 154 7.72 -2.95 3.84
CA ILE A 154 6.43 -3.00 3.16
C ILE A 154 6.31 -4.35 2.49
N LEU A 155 5.31 -5.14 2.91
CA LEU A 155 4.92 -6.36 2.23
C LEU A 155 3.89 -5.97 1.17
N VAL A 156 4.09 -6.46 -0.05
CA VAL A 156 3.25 -6.15 -1.21
C VAL A 156 2.68 -7.44 -1.78
N THR A 157 1.37 -7.44 -2.03
CA THR A 157 0.67 -8.51 -2.76
C THR A 157 -0.33 -7.89 -3.72
N GLY A 158 -0.57 -8.52 -4.86
CA GLY A 158 -1.50 -8.00 -5.85
C GLY A 158 -1.93 -9.08 -6.85
N ARG A 159 -2.94 -8.75 -7.67
CA ARG A 159 -3.50 -9.69 -8.66
C ARG A 159 -2.57 -9.94 -9.82
N ASP A 160 -1.88 -8.89 -10.28
CA ASP A 160 -1.08 -8.89 -11.50
C ASP A 160 0.40 -8.65 -11.21
N MET A 161 0.86 -9.01 -10.01
CA MET A 161 2.24 -8.84 -9.61
C MET A 161 2.68 -9.90 -8.59
N ASP A 162 3.95 -10.24 -8.62
CA ASP A 162 4.56 -11.12 -7.63
C ASP A 162 4.60 -10.48 -6.25
N ASN A 163 4.40 -11.30 -5.23
CA ASN A 163 4.58 -10.87 -3.85
C ASN A 163 6.04 -10.46 -3.63
N LYS A 164 6.22 -9.37 -2.88
CA LYS A 164 7.55 -8.85 -2.57
C LYS A 164 7.60 -8.13 -1.24
N THR A 165 8.79 -7.99 -0.71
CA THR A 165 9.08 -7.19 0.48
C THR A 165 10.03 -6.07 0.12
N LEU A 166 9.65 -4.83 0.46
CA LEU A 166 10.48 -3.65 0.35
C LEU A 166 11.05 -3.34 1.74
N ARG A 167 12.37 -3.25 1.86
CA ARG A 167 13.05 -2.81 3.09
C ARG A 167 13.43 -1.36 2.96
N LEU A 168 13.10 -0.58 3.97
CA LEU A 168 13.20 0.86 3.94
C LEU A 168 13.93 1.36 5.19
N HIS A 169 14.66 2.47 5.05
CA HIS A 169 15.05 3.30 6.19
C HIS A 169 14.53 4.73 6.05
N GLU A 170 14.39 5.40 7.17
CA GLU A 170 13.94 6.80 7.25
C GLU A 170 15.15 7.72 7.32
N GLU A 171 15.22 8.66 6.38
CA GLU A 171 16.19 9.75 6.40
C GLU A 171 15.46 11.07 6.10
N ASN A 172 15.60 12.07 6.98
CA ASN A 172 15.00 13.41 6.83
C ASN A 172 13.48 13.37 6.53
N CYS A 173 12.74 12.53 7.24
CA CYS A 173 11.28 12.30 7.05
C CYS A 173 10.91 11.66 5.69
N VAL A 174 11.86 11.12 4.97
CA VAL A 174 11.64 10.40 3.70
C VAL A 174 12.03 8.93 3.87
N TRP A 175 11.20 8.02 3.33
CA TRP A 175 11.52 6.61 3.28
C TRP A 175 12.34 6.29 2.03
N ILE A 176 13.54 5.77 2.25
CA ILE A 176 14.49 5.36 1.21
C ILE A 176 14.44 3.85 1.08
N LEU A 177 14.40 3.35 -0.16
CA LEU A 177 14.42 1.92 -0.46
C LEU A 177 15.86 1.39 -0.37
N ASP A 178 16.08 0.42 0.52
CA ASP A 178 17.35 -0.29 0.69
C ASP A 178 17.42 -1.54 -0.18
N GLU A 179 16.35 -2.35 -0.12
CA GLU A 179 16.31 -3.66 -0.77
C GLU A 179 14.88 -3.99 -1.19
N GLU A 180 14.74 -4.62 -2.36
CA GLU A 180 13.50 -5.24 -2.84
C GLU A 180 13.75 -6.75 -2.96
N GLU A 181 13.00 -7.55 -2.21
CA GLU A 181 13.11 -9.01 -2.17
C GLU A 181 11.87 -9.65 -2.76
N SER A 182 12.04 -10.53 -3.74
CA SER A 182 10.96 -11.40 -4.24
C SER A 182 10.64 -12.51 -3.22
N THR A 183 9.46 -13.12 -3.35
CA THR A 183 9.09 -14.29 -2.53
C THR A 183 10.11 -15.41 -2.65
N GLU A 184 10.62 -15.67 -3.86
CA GLU A 184 11.64 -16.69 -4.11
C GLU A 184 12.93 -16.40 -3.33
N GLN A 185 13.39 -15.15 -3.33
CA GLN A 185 14.57 -14.75 -2.57
C GLN A 185 14.37 -14.86 -1.05
N ILE A 186 13.17 -14.52 -0.56
CA ILE A 186 12.81 -14.66 0.86
C ILE A 186 12.83 -16.14 1.25
N VAL A 187 12.20 -17.02 0.46
CA VAL A 187 12.18 -18.46 0.68
C VAL A 187 13.60 -19.02 0.62
N ALA A 188 14.40 -18.64 -0.39
CA ALA A 188 15.78 -19.08 -0.53
C ALA A 188 16.64 -18.68 0.67
N LYS A 189 16.49 -17.46 1.20
CA LYS A 189 17.18 -17.02 2.43
C LYS A 189 16.73 -17.75 3.69
N ALA A 190 15.47 -18.20 3.73
CA ALA A 190 14.93 -18.97 4.87
C ALA A 190 15.38 -20.42 4.89
N VAL A 191 15.80 -20.98 3.76
CA VAL A 191 16.31 -22.36 3.67
C VAL A 191 17.70 -22.44 4.34
N PRO A 192 17.90 -23.31 5.35
CA PRO A 192 19.19 -23.49 5.96
C PRO A 192 20.28 -23.87 4.93
N SER A 193 21.46 -23.27 5.07
CA SER A 193 22.54 -23.40 4.08
C SER A 193 23.00 -24.84 3.82
N TYR A 194 22.83 -25.74 4.80
CA TYR A 194 23.15 -27.15 4.62
C TYR A 194 22.21 -27.86 3.65
N LEU A 195 20.96 -27.43 3.54
CA LEU A 195 19.99 -28.01 2.57
C LEU A 195 20.37 -27.69 1.12
N TRP A 196 20.96 -26.52 0.88
CA TRP A 196 21.51 -26.18 -0.45
C TRP A 196 22.65 -27.11 -0.83
N LYS A 197 23.55 -27.45 0.13
CA LYS A 197 24.62 -28.40 -0.12
C LYS A 197 24.10 -29.80 -0.43
N VAL A 198 23.00 -30.22 0.21
CA VAL A 198 22.33 -31.50 -0.09
C VAL A 198 21.71 -31.48 -1.49
N ALA A 199 21.03 -30.38 -1.86
CA ALA A 199 20.46 -30.21 -3.20
C ALA A 199 21.55 -30.26 -4.28
N ASP A 200 22.64 -29.48 -4.12
CA ASP A 200 23.78 -29.47 -5.04
C ASP A 200 24.41 -30.87 -5.19
N TYR A 201 24.51 -31.64 -4.08
CA TYR A 201 25.01 -33.00 -4.12
C TYR A 201 24.07 -33.93 -4.91
N ILE A 202 22.75 -33.87 -4.65
CA ILE A 202 21.76 -34.67 -5.37
C ILE A 202 21.80 -34.36 -6.86
N ASP A 203 21.85 -33.08 -7.24
CA ASP A 203 21.96 -32.65 -8.63
C ASP A 203 23.23 -33.17 -9.30
N SER A 204 24.34 -33.23 -8.56
CA SER A 204 25.63 -33.73 -9.08
C SER A 204 25.64 -35.26 -9.35
N VAL A 205 24.88 -36.04 -8.55
CA VAL A 205 24.82 -37.49 -8.68
C VAL A 205 23.59 -37.99 -9.45
N GLY A 206 22.66 -37.10 -9.81
CA GLY A 206 21.46 -37.34 -10.59
C GLY A 206 20.33 -38.09 -9.86
N THR A 207 20.62 -39.08 -9.06
CA THR A 207 19.68 -39.77 -8.17
C THR A 207 20.38 -40.23 -6.91
N TRP A 208 19.76 -39.99 -5.76
CA TRP A 208 20.24 -40.43 -4.48
C TRP A 208 19.19 -41.30 -3.78
N GLN A 209 19.61 -42.46 -3.25
CA GLN A 209 18.81 -43.31 -2.37
C GLN A 209 19.61 -43.62 -1.14
N GLY A 210 19.09 -43.23 0.03
CA GLY A 210 19.74 -43.44 1.31
C GLY A 210 18.90 -42.97 2.48
N THR A 211 19.41 -43.07 3.68
CA THR A 211 18.80 -42.58 4.91
C THR A 211 19.33 -41.20 5.24
N ALA A 212 18.70 -40.49 6.18
CA ALA A 212 19.12 -39.16 6.62
C ALA A 212 20.51 -39.19 7.36
N THR A 213 21.05 -40.35 7.61
CA THR A 213 22.34 -40.57 8.28
C THR A 213 23.46 -41.02 7.34
N GLU A 214 23.15 -41.33 6.14
CA GLU A 214 24.10 -41.62 5.03
C GLU A 214 24.35 -40.37 4.20
#